data_7e239775ad56a18833f79c52a0212111
#
_entry.id   7e239775ad56a18833f79c52a0212111
#
_cell.length_a   1.000
_cell.length_b   1.000
_cell.length_c   1.000
_cell.angle_alpha   90.00
_cell.angle_beta   90.00
_cell.angle_gamma   90.00
#
_symmetry.space_group_name_H-M   'P 1'
#
loop_
_entity.id
_entity.type
_entity.pdbx_description
1 polymer ?
#
loop_
_entity_poly.entity_id
_entity_poly.type
_entity_poly.pdbx_seq_one_letter_code
_entity_poly.pdbx_strand_id
1 'polypeptide(L)'
;MNRIFTILACLGFVACASQNKTTTVDRMTHDPNYTNTETILHVWSWNFNTIAENMKQIKDAGFTMLQTSPVNACFSPEGGNVKLFDSKEGNWYHYYQPTDWTVGNNMLGTEEEMKAMLDSAKKYDLRVLVDVLPNHTAFDIDIVAEGFYEAVGGRDKMFHTNGLKGINDYNDRTECTHQGVGGLPDVNTENPLFQKYYMQFVNKLIELGVRGFRYDTAKHIGVHSDPLDVEAGVTENDFWDVATGRKEVLGVSLAIPYDSLFVYGEVLQDRTVPEEEYASYFGQTASSYGHVICHALRNRSTKDLDLVSWYHRAAPEYLTTWVESHDTYCNAHETADLTDAQIRTGWVLITARQNGTPLFYSRPMNSTRENYWGDNLIGPRGNDEFFHPEVVAVNNFRKEMKGQTESLGFSEDGETIIVNRGDKGAAIINIAAEENAVALTTSLPDGEYKDKVYGQTFKVENGVLTGNALPETTYIIVK
;
A
#
# COMPACT_ATOMS: atom_id res chain seq x y z
N MET A 1 29.10 2.96 16.17
CA MET A 1 29.06 1.51 15.90
C MET A 1 27.83 1.28 15.03
N ASN A 2 28.03 1.26 13.70
CA ASN A 2 26.93 1.09 12.75
C ASN A 2 26.46 -0.37 12.77
N ARG A 3 25.28 -0.62 13.32
CA ARG A 3 24.57 -1.86 13.05
C ARG A 3 23.53 -1.54 11.98
N ILE A 4 23.86 -1.91 10.76
CA ILE A 4 22.94 -1.96 9.62
C ILE A 4 21.96 -3.07 9.93
N PHE A 5 20.67 -2.74 10.02
CA PHE A 5 19.59 -3.71 10.13
C PHE A 5 19.35 -4.33 8.76
N THR A 6 19.88 -5.53 8.58
CA THR A 6 19.52 -6.36 7.43
C THR A 6 18.38 -7.27 7.89
N ILE A 7 17.16 -6.95 7.49
CA ILE A 7 16.04 -7.90 7.64
C ILE A 7 16.23 -8.96 6.56
N LEU A 8 16.63 -10.15 6.99
CA LEU A 8 16.75 -11.31 6.11
C LEU A 8 15.32 -11.78 5.76
N ALA A 9 14.88 -11.49 4.54
CA ALA A 9 13.71 -12.13 3.97
C ALA A 9 14.03 -13.61 3.72
N CYS A 10 13.50 -14.51 4.55
CA CYS A 10 13.61 -15.95 4.32
C CYS A 10 12.72 -16.34 3.14
N LEU A 11 13.33 -16.57 1.98
CA LEU A 11 12.71 -17.21 0.81
C LEU A 11 12.38 -18.68 1.14
N GLY A 12 11.12 -18.95 1.37
CA GLY A 12 10.59 -20.30 1.43
C GLY A 12 9.54 -20.51 0.35
N PHE A 13 9.93 -20.97 -0.83
CA PHE A 13 8.99 -21.45 -1.83
C PHE A 13 8.35 -22.76 -1.36
N VAL A 14 7.05 -22.75 -1.10
CA VAL A 14 6.25 -23.98 -1.11
C VAL A 14 4.99 -23.71 -1.93
N ALA A 15 5.00 -24.21 -3.17
CA ALA A 15 3.80 -24.35 -3.96
C ALA A 15 2.96 -25.51 -3.35
N CYS A 16 1.82 -25.19 -2.77
CA CYS A 16 0.77 -26.15 -2.48
C CYS A 16 -0.55 -25.61 -3.03
N ALA A 17 -0.89 -26.04 -4.23
CA ALA A 17 -2.23 -25.90 -4.76
C ALA A 17 -3.15 -26.90 -4.06
N SER A 18 -3.98 -26.42 -3.12
CA SER A 18 -5.15 -27.14 -2.67
C SER A 18 -6.37 -26.26 -2.90
N GLN A 19 -7.23 -26.71 -3.83
CA GLN A 19 -8.56 -26.15 -3.98
C GLN A 19 -9.37 -26.49 -2.71
N ASN A 20 -9.47 -25.57 -1.78
CA ASN A 20 -10.42 -25.65 -0.69
C ASN A 20 -11.56 -24.66 -0.92
N LYS A 21 -12.78 -25.19 -0.82
CA LYS A 21 -14.02 -24.44 -0.86
C LYS A 21 -13.96 -23.29 0.15
N THR A 22 -13.99 -22.07 -0.33
CA THR A 22 -14.13 -20.86 0.45
C THR A 22 -15.45 -20.92 1.23
N THR A 23 -15.38 -21.09 2.53
CA THR A 23 -16.46 -20.69 3.42
C THR A 23 -16.55 -19.17 3.32
N THR A 24 -17.71 -18.69 2.91
CA THR A 24 -18.03 -17.24 2.96
C THR A 24 -18.02 -16.82 4.42
N VAL A 25 -16.92 -16.22 4.86
CA VAL A 25 -16.88 -15.44 6.09
C VAL A 25 -17.77 -14.22 5.86
N ASP A 26 -18.65 -13.93 6.81
CA ASP A 26 -19.54 -12.75 6.75
C ASP A 26 -18.64 -11.49 6.81
N ARG A 27 -18.34 -10.94 5.65
CA ARG A 27 -17.39 -9.83 5.49
C ARG A 27 -18.12 -8.53 5.70
N MET A 28 -17.54 -7.63 6.50
CA MET A 28 -17.89 -6.23 6.37
C MET A 28 -17.55 -5.83 4.91
N THR A 29 -18.57 -5.50 4.16
CA THR A 29 -18.38 -5.01 2.79
C THR A 29 -17.58 -3.72 2.87
N HIS A 30 -16.46 -3.66 2.16
CA HIS A 30 -15.90 -2.37 1.79
C HIS A 30 -17.01 -1.47 1.22
N ASP A 31 -16.78 -0.15 1.32
CA ASP A 31 -17.66 0.88 0.75
C ASP A 31 -18.51 0.30 -0.39
N PRO A 32 -19.85 0.26 -0.28
CA PRO A 32 -20.72 -0.26 -1.33
C PRO A 32 -20.54 0.51 -2.65
N ASN A 33 -19.86 1.67 -2.61
CA ASN A 33 -19.42 2.42 -3.76
C ASN A 33 -17.99 2.01 -4.25
N TYR A 34 -17.35 1.04 -3.61
CA TYR A 34 -16.08 0.49 -4.09
C TYR A 34 -16.29 -0.22 -5.43
N THR A 35 -15.75 0.37 -6.46
CA THR A 35 -16.08 0.00 -7.83
C THR A 35 -14.98 -0.74 -8.58
N ASN A 36 -13.90 -1.14 -7.92
CA ASN A 36 -12.67 -1.68 -8.55
C ASN A 36 -12.09 -0.76 -9.65
N THR A 37 -12.36 0.55 -9.55
CA THR A 37 -11.84 1.57 -10.47
C THR A 37 -10.80 2.47 -9.80
N GLU A 38 -10.62 2.29 -8.52
CA GLU A 38 -9.73 3.08 -7.69
C GLU A 38 -8.27 2.80 -8.02
N THR A 39 -7.49 3.87 -7.94
CA THR A 39 -6.02 3.88 -8.03
C THR A 39 -5.47 4.80 -6.96
N ILE A 40 -4.44 4.37 -6.26
CA ILE A 40 -3.81 5.11 -5.15
C ILE A 40 -2.47 5.67 -5.62
N LEU A 41 -2.23 6.98 -5.43
CA LEU A 41 -0.90 7.55 -5.46
C LEU A 41 -0.36 7.63 -4.01
N HIS A 42 0.72 6.93 -3.71
CA HIS A 42 1.42 7.08 -2.44
C HIS A 42 2.36 8.29 -2.54
N VAL A 43 1.90 9.41 -1.99
CA VAL A 43 2.62 10.69 -1.93
C VAL A 43 3.62 10.66 -0.76
N TRP A 44 4.53 9.69 -0.82
CA TRP A 44 5.45 9.37 0.25
C TRP A 44 6.41 10.52 0.54
N SER A 45 6.47 10.93 1.80
CA SER A 45 7.29 12.06 2.29
C SER A 45 6.95 13.44 1.71
N TRP A 46 5.85 13.60 0.95
CA TRP A 46 5.42 14.93 0.54
C TRP A 46 4.75 15.65 1.72
N ASN A 47 5.06 16.91 1.97
CA ASN A 47 4.35 17.68 2.99
C ASN A 47 2.95 18.12 2.49
N PHE A 48 2.08 18.52 3.43
CA PHE A 48 0.69 18.83 3.12
C PHE A 48 0.53 19.94 2.09
N ASN A 49 1.37 20.97 2.13
CA ASN A 49 1.34 22.07 1.16
C ASN A 49 1.72 21.58 -0.25
N THR A 50 2.78 20.79 -0.35
CA THR A 50 3.19 20.16 -1.62
C THR A 50 2.08 19.28 -2.20
N ILE A 51 1.40 18.48 -1.36
CA ILE A 51 0.28 17.65 -1.81
C ILE A 51 -0.85 18.54 -2.33
N ALA A 52 -1.22 19.60 -1.58
CA ALA A 52 -2.29 20.53 -1.96
C ALA A 52 -2.03 21.24 -3.29
N GLU A 53 -0.80 21.65 -3.54
CA GLU A 53 -0.36 22.30 -4.79
C GLU A 53 -0.43 21.37 -6.00
N ASN A 54 -0.24 20.07 -5.81
CA ASN A 54 -0.21 19.08 -6.89
C ASN A 54 -1.56 18.34 -7.10
N MET A 55 -2.63 18.66 -6.35
CA MET A 55 -3.92 17.96 -6.42
C MET A 55 -4.50 17.91 -7.83
N LYS A 56 -4.42 19.02 -8.58
CA LYS A 56 -4.91 19.06 -9.97
C LYS A 56 -4.14 18.07 -10.85
N GLN A 57 -2.82 18.03 -10.74
CA GLN A 57 -1.98 17.15 -11.55
C GLN A 57 -2.25 15.67 -11.19
N ILE A 58 -2.41 15.37 -9.91
CA ILE A 58 -2.79 14.01 -9.45
C ILE A 58 -4.14 13.59 -10.04
N LYS A 59 -5.13 14.47 -10.01
CA LYS A 59 -6.45 14.21 -10.62
C LYS A 59 -6.36 14.02 -12.13
N ASP A 60 -5.62 14.89 -12.81
CA ASP A 60 -5.43 14.82 -14.27
C ASP A 60 -4.66 13.54 -14.67
N ALA A 61 -3.76 13.05 -13.83
CA ALA A 61 -3.09 11.76 -14.01
C ALA A 61 -4.02 10.55 -13.81
N GLY A 62 -5.27 10.79 -13.43
CA GLY A 62 -6.30 9.76 -13.35
C GLY A 62 -6.37 9.02 -12.02
N PHE A 63 -5.61 9.40 -11.01
CA PHE A 63 -5.75 8.83 -9.66
C PHE A 63 -7.09 9.21 -9.04
N THR A 64 -7.59 8.34 -8.17
CA THR A 64 -8.84 8.53 -7.42
C THR A 64 -8.61 8.71 -5.94
N MET A 65 -7.47 8.20 -5.46
CA MET A 65 -7.05 8.26 -4.07
C MET A 65 -5.58 8.66 -3.98
N LEU A 66 -5.21 9.23 -2.85
CA LEU A 66 -3.82 9.44 -2.48
C LEU A 66 -3.61 8.96 -1.04
N GLN A 67 -2.42 8.41 -0.77
CA GLN A 67 -2.01 7.97 0.56
C GLN A 67 -0.87 8.84 1.05
N THR A 68 -1.02 9.43 2.22
CA THR A 68 0.04 10.21 2.89
C THR A 68 0.94 9.29 3.70
N SER A 69 2.16 9.74 4.00
CA SER A 69 2.96 9.22 5.11
C SER A 69 2.26 9.49 6.46
N PRO A 70 2.70 8.83 7.56
CA PRO A 70 2.08 9.00 8.88
C PRO A 70 2.06 10.45 9.36
N VAL A 71 0.91 10.88 9.88
CA VAL A 71 0.64 12.27 10.27
C VAL A 71 0.68 12.54 11.77
N ASN A 72 0.95 11.49 12.56
CA ASN A 72 1.09 11.57 14.02
C ASN A 72 2.34 12.34 14.44
N ALA A 73 2.36 12.83 15.68
CA ALA A 73 3.58 13.39 16.26
C ALA A 73 4.72 12.36 16.25
N CYS A 74 5.92 12.79 15.92
CA CYS A 74 7.08 11.92 15.78
C CYS A 74 8.37 12.56 16.28
N PHE A 75 9.43 11.76 16.37
CA PHE A 75 10.74 12.23 16.75
C PHE A 75 11.28 13.35 15.84
N SER A 76 11.96 14.33 16.44
CA SER A 76 12.67 15.39 15.72
C SER A 76 14.14 15.41 16.12
N PRO A 77 15.08 15.13 15.22
CA PRO A 77 16.52 15.26 15.48
C PRO A 77 16.96 16.73 15.58
N GLU A 78 18.22 16.96 15.96
CA GLU A 78 18.80 18.30 16.20
C GLU A 78 18.61 19.27 15.01
N GLY A 79 18.85 18.81 13.78
CA GLY A 79 18.70 19.59 12.55
C GLY A 79 17.28 19.58 11.95
N GLY A 80 16.30 19.02 12.68
CA GLY A 80 14.93 18.81 12.18
C GLY A 80 14.83 17.63 11.23
N ASN A 81 13.62 17.38 10.73
CA ASN A 81 13.37 16.29 9.78
C ASN A 81 13.28 16.84 8.34
N VAL A 82 14.40 17.24 7.78
CA VAL A 82 14.47 17.84 6.42
C VAL A 82 15.06 16.91 5.37
N LYS A 83 15.77 15.85 5.80
CA LYS A 83 16.39 14.87 4.91
C LYS A 83 15.67 13.52 4.98
N LEU A 84 15.62 12.82 3.86
CA LEU A 84 15.13 11.43 3.82
C LEU A 84 16.08 10.48 4.55
N PHE A 85 17.37 10.75 4.49
CA PHE A 85 18.38 9.93 5.14
C PHE A 85 19.59 10.75 5.57
N ASP A 86 19.66 11.10 6.87
CA ASP A 86 20.78 11.74 7.53
C ASP A 86 20.60 11.67 9.06
N SER A 87 21.64 11.32 9.81
CA SER A 87 21.52 11.10 11.26
C SER A 87 21.25 12.36 12.07
N LYS A 88 21.51 13.55 11.53
CA LYS A 88 21.33 14.84 12.20
C LYS A 88 20.20 15.67 11.65
N GLU A 89 19.93 15.53 10.36
CA GLU A 89 18.94 16.34 9.62
C GLU A 89 17.65 15.57 9.32
N GLY A 90 17.53 14.32 9.75
CA GLY A 90 16.32 13.54 9.65
C GLY A 90 16.51 12.17 8.99
N ASN A 91 15.50 11.35 9.15
CA ASN A 91 15.33 10.10 8.45
C ASN A 91 13.84 9.89 8.20
N TRP A 92 13.49 9.38 7.03
CA TRP A 92 12.11 9.11 6.66
C TRP A 92 11.37 8.24 7.69
N TYR A 93 12.03 7.28 8.34
CA TYR A 93 11.40 6.38 9.32
C TYR A 93 11.03 7.07 10.64
N HIS A 94 11.36 8.34 10.87
CA HIS A 94 10.98 9.03 12.12
C HIS A 94 9.46 9.20 12.22
N TYR A 95 8.69 9.42 11.15
CA TYR A 95 7.24 9.49 11.25
C TYR A 95 6.59 8.11 11.47
N TYR A 96 7.32 7.00 11.25
CA TYR A 96 6.95 5.66 11.69
C TYR A 96 7.33 5.38 13.16
N GLN A 97 7.71 6.39 13.90
CA GLN A 97 8.04 6.31 15.34
C GLN A 97 7.16 7.29 16.13
N PRO A 98 5.90 6.93 16.41
CA PRO A 98 4.97 7.80 17.14
C PRO A 98 5.50 8.21 18.51
N THR A 99 5.45 9.51 18.81
CA THR A 99 5.67 10.05 20.16
C THR A 99 4.36 10.47 20.81
N ASP A 100 3.30 10.61 19.99
CA ASP A 100 1.92 10.84 20.40
C ASP A 100 0.99 10.60 19.21
N TRP A 101 -0.28 10.31 19.45
CA TRP A 101 -1.33 10.22 18.42
C TRP A 101 -2.10 11.53 18.33
N THR A 102 -1.41 12.59 17.93
CA THR A 102 -1.95 13.92 17.61
C THR A 102 -1.68 14.25 16.14
N VAL A 103 -2.53 15.08 15.53
CA VAL A 103 -2.44 15.39 14.09
C VAL A 103 -1.38 16.46 13.84
N GLY A 104 -0.50 16.19 12.90
CA GLY A 104 0.57 17.07 12.48
C GLY A 104 1.93 16.69 13.08
N ASN A 105 2.98 16.92 12.29
CA ASN A 105 4.35 16.70 12.70
C ASN A 105 5.30 17.63 11.95
N ASN A 106 6.54 17.68 12.41
CA ASN A 106 7.59 18.54 11.85
C ASN A 106 8.08 18.13 10.45
N MET A 107 7.62 16.99 9.93
CA MET A 107 8.00 16.48 8.60
C MET A 107 6.97 16.85 7.53
N LEU A 108 5.69 16.69 7.84
CA LEU A 108 4.61 16.85 6.87
C LEU A 108 3.85 18.17 7.02
N GLY A 109 3.81 18.75 8.23
CA GLY A 109 3.13 20.01 8.50
C GLY A 109 2.14 19.95 9.66
N THR A 110 1.41 21.06 9.85
CA THR A 110 0.45 21.24 10.95
C THR A 110 -0.93 20.66 10.63
N GLU A 111 -1.80 20.59 11.64
CA GLU A 111 -3.21 20.22 11.47
C GLU A 111 -3.94 21.17 10.50
N GLU A 112 -3.67 22.47 10.56
CA GLU A 112 -4.28 23.48 9.67
C GLU A 112 -3.85 23.26 8.22
N GLU A 113 -2.57 22.95 7.98
CA GLU A 113 -2.06 22.64 6.64
C GLU A 113 -2.65 21.32 6.12
N MET A 114 -2.80 20.30 6.98
CA MET A 114 -3.50 19.07 6.62
C MET A 114 -4.97 19.35 6.27
N LYS A 115 -5.67 20.18 7.04
CA LYS A 115 -7.05 20.56 6.74
C LYS A 115 -7.16 21.25 5.37
N ALA A 116 -6.26 22.16 5.06
CA ALA A 116 -6.23 22.86 3.77
C ALA A 116 -5.97 21.87 2.60
N MET A 117 -5.08 20.91 2.80
CA MET A 117 -4.80 19.81 1.85
C MET A 117 -6.05 18.96 1.61
N LEU A 118 -6.76 18.55 2.67
CA LEU A 118 -7.99 17.77 2.59
C LEU A 118 -9.13 18.53 1.89
N ASP A 119 -9.26 19.85 2.14
CA ASP A 119 -10.23 20.68 1.42
C ASP A 119 -9.88 20.80 -0.08
N SER A 120 -8.59 20.84 -0.41
CA SER A 120 -8.13 20.78 -1.81
C SER A 120 -8.46 19.42 -2.44
N ALA A 121 -8.21 18.31 -1.75
CA ALA A 121 -8.56 16.97 -2.22
C ALA A 121 -10.06 16.83 -2.51
N LYS A 122 -10.91 17.31 -1.61
CA LYS A 122 -12.36 17.33 -1.78
C LYS A 122 -12.79 18.15 -3.03
N LYS A 123 -12.14 19.28 -3.30
CA LYS A 123 -12.42 20.10 -4.50
C LYS A 123 -12.15 19.34 -5.79
N TYR A 124 -11.15 18.48 -5.82
CA TYR A 124 -10.77 17.68 -6.98
C TYR A 124 -11.39 16.27 -6.97
N ASP A 125 -12.30 15.98 -6.04
CA ASP A 125 -12.92 14.65 -5.89
C ASP A 125 -11.84 13.55 -5.79
N LEU A 126 -10.91 13.76 -4.87
CA LEU A 126 -9.85 12.81 -4.50
C LEU A 126 -10.06 12.39 -3.05
N ARG A 127 -10.00 11.08 -2.81
CA ARG A 127 -10.05 10.51 -1.47
C ARG A 127 -8.66 10.47 -0.87
N VAL A 128 -8.51 10.88 0.38
CA VAL A 128 -7.22 10.83 1.10
C VAL A 128 -7.22 9.69 2.10
N LEU A 129 -6.20 8.86 2.00
CA LEU A 129 -5.85 7.82 2.96
C LEU A 129 -4.66 8.30 3.79
N VAL A 130 -4.67 7.95 5.08
CA VAL A 130 -3.55 8.22 5.99
C VAL A 130 -2.93 6.90 6.44
N ASP A 131 -1.61 6.84 6.44
CA ASP A 131 -0.86 5.76 7.06
C ASP A 131 -0.91 5.95 8.58
N VAL A 132 -1.36 4.95 9.32
CA VAL A 132 -1.59 5.02 10.77
C VAL A 132 -0.93 3.86 11.52
N LEU A 133 -0.36 4.16 12.68
CA LEU A 133 0.53 3.28 13.43
C LEU A 133 0.01 2.99 14.83
N PRO A 134 -0.94 2.09 15.04
CA PRO A 134 -1.39 1.73 16.38
C PRO A 134 -0.45 0.75 17.12
N ASN A 135 0.39 0.01 16.39
CA ASN A 135 1.15 -1.12 16.91
C ASN A 135 2.29 -0.75 17.87
N HIS A 136 2.97 0.37 17.63
CA HIS A 136 4.24 0.66 18.32
C HIS A 136 4.46 2.16 18.57
N THR A 137 5.40 2.47 19.47
CA THR A 137 5.88 3.83 19.72
C THR A 137 7.26 4.07 19.11
N ALA A 138 7.80 5.27 19.31
CA ALA A 138 9.19 5.57 19.05
C ALA A 138 10.11 4.60 19.82
N PHE A 139 11.28 4.31 19.21
CA PHE A 139 12.30 3.42 19.81
C PHE A 139 12.71 3.86 21.21
N ASP A 140 12.88 5.16 21.41
CA ASP A 140 13.16 5.75 22.72
C ASP A 140 11.82 6.10 23.40
N ILE A 141 11.43 5.30 24.38
CA ILE A 141 10.17 5.49 25.13
C ILE A 141 10.17 6.76 26.00
N ASP A 142 11.32 7.37 26.25
CA ASP A 142 11.42 8.59 27.07
C ASP A 142 11.06 9.87 26.28
N ILE A 143 11.01 9.79 24.95
CA ILE A 143 10.52 10.91 24.11
C ILE A 143 9.02 10.85 23.83
N VAL A 144 8.34 9.76 24.20
CA VAL A 144 6.88 9.65 24.10
C VAL A 144 6.25 10.63 25.11
N ALA A 145 5.19 11.32 24.67
CA ALA A 145 4.57 12.40 25.47
C ALA A 145 4.06 11.89 26.82
N GLU A 146 4.43 12.54 27.92
CA GLU A 146 3.99 12.16 29.28
C GLU A 146 2.46 12.23 29.41
N GLY A 147 1.80 13.25 28.81
CA GLY A 147 0.35 13.36 28.81
C GLY A 147 -0.35 12.19 28.11
N PHE A 148 0.30 11.59 27.12
CA PHE A 148 -0.21 10.37 26.50
C PHE A 148 -0.10 9.18 27.48
N TYR A 149 1.04 8.97 28.15
CA TYR A 149 1.18 7.93 29.18
C TYR A 149 0.12 8.06 30.28
N GLU A 150 -0.14 9.28 30.76
CA GLU A 150 -1.21 9.54 31.74
C GLU A 150 -2.58 9.14 31.21
N ALA A 151 -2.86 9.47 29.93
CA ALA A 151 -4.16 9.17 29.31
C ALA A 151 -4.44 7.66 29.16
N VAL A 152 -3.40 6.85 28.97
CA VAL A 152 -3.51 5.38 28.82
C VAL A 152 -3.31 4.60 30.12
N GLY A 153 -3.20 5.28 31.26
CA GLY A 153 -3.11 4.68 32.59
C GLY A 153 -1.71 4.41 33.10
N GLY A 154 -0.69 4.99 32.46
CA GLY A 154 0.73 4.91 32.85
C GLY A 154 1.59 4.07 31.90
N ARG A 155 2.88 4.24 31.98
CA ARG A 155 3.88 3.53 31.17
C ARG A 155 3.78 2.01 31.30
N ASP A 156 3.48 1.52 32.48
CA ASP A 156 3.33 0.08 32.77
C ASP A 156 2.04 -0.55 32.17
N LYS A 157 1.11 0.26 31.69
CA LYS A 157 -0.11 -0.17 31.02
C LYS A 157 -0.06 0.02 29.51
N MET A 158 0.95 0.77 29.03
CA MET A 158 1.08 1.13 27.63
C MET A 158 1.55 -0.03 26.75
N PHE A 159 2.40 -0.89 27.27
CA PHE A 159 3.06 -1.93 26.50
C PHE A 159 2.58 -3.33 26.92
N HIS A 160 2.61 -4.28 25.99
CA HIS A 160 2.48 -5.69 26.33
C HIS A 160 3.60 -6.12 27.32
N THR A 161 3.39 -7.22 28.03
CA THR A 161 4.35 -7.73 29.05
C THR A 161 5.78 -7.86 28.52
N ASN A 162 5.91 -8.25 27.26
CA ASN A 162 7.19 -8.36 26.56
C ASN A 162 7.38 -7.29 25.47
N GLY A 163 6.56 -6.26 25.43
CA GLY A 163 6.53 -5.26 24.36
C GLY A 163 7.83 -4.46 24.16
N LEU A 164 8.71 -4.44 25.15
CA LEU A 164 10.04 -3.83 25.02
C LEU A 164 11.12 -4.80 24.51
N LYS A 165 10.77 -6.07 24.24
CA LYS A 165 11.67 -7.05 23.62
C LYS A 165 11.43 -7.10 22.13
N GLY A 166 12.48 -7.26 21.33
CA GLY A 166 12.33 -7.49 19.90
C GLY A 166 11.86 -8.91 19.57
N ILE A 167 11.13 -9.07 18.47
CA ILE A 167 10.72 -10.35 17.92
C ILE A 167 11.96 -11.14 17.48
N ASN A 168 12.06 -12.41 17.87
CA ASN A 168 13.13 -13.31 17.46
C ASN A 168 12.63 -14.34 16.42
N ASP A 169 11.41 -14.84 16.59
CA ASP A 169 10.78 -15.78 15.66
C ASP A 169 9.47 -15.20 15.10
N TYR A 170 9.50 -14.72 13.87
CA TYR A 170 8.31 -14.22 13.17
C TYR A 170 7.29 -15.31 12.81
N ASN A 171 7.56 -16.60 13.10
CA ASN A 171 6.57 -17.67 13.01
C ASN A 171 5.90 -17.99 14.36
N ASP A 172 6.28 -17.32 15.44
CA ASP A 172 5.59 -17.40 16.72
C ASP A 172 4.62 -16.23 16.85
N ARG A 173 3.31 -16.53 16.83
CA ARG A 173 2.27 -15.50 16.92
C ARG A 173 2.31 -14.75 18.24
N THR A 174 2.74 -15.38 19.34
CA THR A 174 2.91 -14.69 20.62
C THR A 174 3.99 -13.61 20.53
N GLU A 175 5.16 -13.95 19.94
CA GLU A 175 6.20 -12.95 19.72
C GLU A 175 5.74 -11.87 18.74
N CYS A 176 5.08 -12.27 17.66
CA CYS A 176 4.61 -11.32 16.63
C CYS A 176 3.61 -10.30 17.14
N THR A 177 2.76 -10.65 18.12
CA THR A 177 1.67 -9.78 18.60
C THR A 177 1.92 -9.16 19.97
N HIS A 178 3.00 -9.55 20.68
CA HIS A 178 3.31 -9.03 22.01
C HIS A 178 4.75 -8.54 22.16
N GLN A 179 5.53 -8.45 21.07
CA GLN A 179 6.91 -7.99 21.09
C GLN A 179 7.20 -7.01 19.97
N GLY A 180 8.22 -6.17 20.18
CA GLY A 180 8.55 -5.06 19.29
C GLY A 180 9.08 -5.47 17.92
N VAL A 181 8.33 -5.13 16.88
CA VAL A 181 8.75 -5.29 15.49
C VAL A 181 9.94 -4.38 15.19
N GLY A 182 11.02 -4.95 14.64
CA GLY A 182 12.25 -4.18 14.39
C GLY A 182 12.87 -3.55 15.66
N GLY A 183 12.43 -3.98 16.86
CA GLY A 183 12.85 -3.44 18.14
C GLY A 183 12.10 -2.17 18.58
N LEU A 184 11.06 -1.76 17.86
CA LEU A 184 10.16 -0.68 18.28
C LEU A 184 9.24 -1.19 19.40
N PRO A 185 9.05 -0.43 20.50
CA PRO A 185 8.21 -0.85 21.63
C PRO A 185 6.76 -1.14 21.24
N ASP A 186 6.31 -2.35 21.51
CA ASP A 186 5.01 -2.86 21.15
C ASP A 186 3.93 -2.42 22.13
N VAL A 187 2.90 -1.77 21.61
CA VAL A 187 1.77 -1.20 22.36
C VAL A 187 0.79 -2.29 22.77
N ASN A 188 0.34 -2.27 24.02
CA ASN A 188 -0.83 -3.04 24.44
C ASN A 188 -2.10 -2.46 23.79
N THR A 189 -2.35 -2.89 22.55
CA THR A 189 -3.48 -2.43 21.74
C THR A 189 -4.85 -2.83 22.31
N GLU A 190 -4.88 -3.80 23.23
CA GLU A 190 -6.07 -4.27 23.95
C GLU A 190 -6.34 -3.44 25.22
N ASN A 191 -5.47 -2.49 25.60
CA ASN A 191 -5.75 -1.53 26.66
C ASN A 191 -6.91 -0.61 26.25
N PRO A 192 -8.06 -0.64 26.94
CA PRO A 192 -9.23 0.15 26.53
C PRO A 192 -9.01 1.67 26.62
N LEU A 193 -8.07 2.13 27.44
CA LEU A 193 -7.71 3.55 27.50
C LEU A 193 -6.89 3.94 26.27
N PHE A 194 -5.99 3.07 25.80
CA PHE A 194 -5.27 3.26 24.54
C PHE A 194 -6.25 3.24 23.36
N GLN A 195 -7.11 2.22 23.28
CA GLN A 195 -8.13 2.14 22.22
C GLN A 195 -8.98 3.41 22.15
N LYS A 196 -9.43 3.92 23.30
CA LYS A 196 -10.17 5.18 23.36
C LYS A 196 -9.36 6.35 22.81
N TYR A 197 -8.10 6.50 23.26
CA TYR A 197 -7.22 7.59 22.84
C TYR A 197 -6.96 7.52 21.34
N TYR A 198 -6.61 6.34 20.85
CA TYR A 198 -6.37 6.09 19.43
C TYR A 198 -7.61 6.34 18.56
N MET A 199 -8.80 5.92 19.01
CA MET A 199 -10.04 6.19 18.29
C MET A 199 -10.41 7.68 18.27
N GLN A 200 -10.04 8.45 19.27
CA GLN A 200 -10.19 9.91 19.24
C GLN A 200 -9.29 10.53 18.15
N PHE A 201 -8.06 10.05 17.99
CA PHE A 201 -7.17 10.45 16.90
C PHE A 201 -7.75 10.07 15.52
N VAL A 202 -8.19 8.82 15.33
CA VAL A 202 -8.84 8.36 14.08
C VAL A 202 -10.07 9.21 13.75
N ASN A 203 -10.93 9.47 14.74
CA ASN A 203 -12.13 10.31 14.56
C ASN A 203 -11.78 11.75 14.22
N LYS A 204 -10.72 12.30 14.80
CA LYS A 204 -10.20 13.63 14.43
C LYS A 204 -9.76 13.68 12.96
N LEU A 205 -9.07 12.67 12.47
CA LEU A 205 -8.69 12.56 11.06
C LEU A 205 -9.92 12.51 10.15
N ILE A 206 -10.94 11.74 10.53
CA ILE A 206 -12.21 11.66 9.79
C ILE A 206 -12.93 13.01 9.76
N GLU A 207 -12.99 13.72 10.89
CA GLU A 207 -13.56 15.08 11.00
C GLU A 207 -12.86 16.08 10.09
N LEU A 208 -11.54 16.02 9.99
CA LEU A 208 -10.76 16.85 9.08
C LEU A 208 -11.04 16.56 7.61
N GLY A 209 -11.47 15.34 7.27
CA GLY A 209 -11.84 14.96 5.90
C GLY A 209 -11.15 13.70 5.36
N VAL A 210 -10.37 12.98 6.16
CA VAL A 210 -9.79 11.68 5.78
C VAL A 210 -10.90 10.66 5.49
N ARG A 211 -10.71 9.85 4.44
CA ARG A 211 -11.68 8.83 4.00
C ARG A 211 -11.04 7.47 3.74
N GLY A 212 -9.93 7.20 4.38
CA GLY A 212 -9.32 5.88 4.38
C GLY A 212 -8.07 5.81 5.25
N PHE A 213 -7.66 4.58 5.54
CA PHE A 213 -6.50 4.30 6.37
C PHE A 213 -5.70 3.13 5.82
N ARG A 214 -4.39 3.23 5.89
CA ARG A 214 -3.48 2.10 5.82
C ARG A 214 -2.97 1.85 7.22
N TYR A 215 -3.24 0.68 7.78
CA TYR A 215 -2.70 0.27 9.07
C TYR A 215 -1.32 -0.33 8.89
N ASP A 216 -0.32 0.39 9.37
CA ASP A 216 1.07 -0.07 9.42
C ASP A 216 1.20 -1.28 10.34
N THR A 217 2.09 -2.21 9.98
CA THR A 217 2.39 -3.41 10.80
C THR A 217 1.16 -4.16 11.32
N ALA A 218 0.04 -4.13 10.58
CA ALA A 218 -1.25 -4.66 11.03
C ALA A 218 -1.19 -6.13 11.47
N LYS A 219 -0.30 -6.94 10.87
CA LYS A 219 -0.14 -8.35 11.26
C LYS A 219 0.43 -8.55 12.68
N HIS A 220 0.96 -7.48 13.28
CA HIS A 220 1.53 -7.48 14.63
C HIS A 220 0.52 -7.11 15.72
N ILE A 221 -0.71 -6.76 15.34
CA ILE A 221 -1.83 -6.56 16.27
C ILE A 221 -2.70 -7.80 16.24
N GLY A 222 -2.98 -8.35 17.41
CA GLY A 222 -3.70 -9.63 17.56
C GLY A 222 -5.11 -9.62 16.97
N VAL A 223 -5.51 -10.75 16.40
CA VAL A 223 -6.89 -11.10 16.07
C VAL A 223 -7.43 -12.13 17.08
N HIS A 224 -8.72 -12.43 17.07
CA HIS A 224 -9.33 -13.28 18.08
C HIS A 224 -8.68 -14.67 18.23
N SER A 225 -8.12 -15.23 17.16
CA SER A 225 -7.45 -16.53 17.19
C SER A 225 -6.01 -16.47 17.75
N ASP A 226 -5.44 -15.29 17.90
CA ASP A 226 -4.08 -15.12 18.41
C ASP A 226 -4.00 -15.32 19.94
N PRO A 227 -2.84 -15.67 20.48
CA PRO A 227 -2.62 -15.75 21.92
C PRO A 227 -2.94 -14.43 22.64
N LEU A 228 -3.38 -14.52 23.90
CA LEU A 228 -3.67 -13.37 24.76
C LEU A 228 -2.48 -13.06 25.67
N ASP A 229 -2.13 -11.80 25.85
CA ASP A 229 -1.20 -11.36 26.90
C ASP A 229 -1.92 -11.25 28.25
N VAL A 230 -2.19 -12.40 28.87
CA VAL A 230 -2.90 -12.48 30.16
C VAL A 230 -2.14 -11.80 31.30
N GLU A 231 -0.82 -11.68 31.22
CA GLU A 231 0.02 -11.01 32.22
C GLU A 231 -0.16 -9.50 32.14
N ALA A 232 -0.39 -8.93 30.98
CA ALA A 232 -0.78 -7.53 30.78
C ALA A 232 -2.26 -7.28 31.13
N GLY A 233 -3.02 -8.34 31.44
CA GLY A 233 -4.44 -8.27 31.77
C GLY A 233 -5.37 -8.32 30.56
N VAL A 234 -4.85 -8.71 29.40
CA VAL A 234 -5.63 -8.87 28.18
C VAL A 234 -6.58 -10.08 28.32
N THR A 235 -7.85 -9.89 28.00
CA THR A 235 -8.89 -10.92 28.05
C THR A 235 -9.50 -11.22 26.67
N GLU A 236 -9.26 -10.36 25.70
CA GLU A 236 -9.78 -10.45 24.33
C GLU A 236 -8.87 -9.63 23.39
N ASN A 237 -8.56 -10.13 22.21
CA ASN A 237 -7.90 -9.37 21.14
C ASN A 237 -8.98 -8.63 20.33
N ASP A 238 -9.40 -7.48 20.79
CA ASP A 238 -10.56 -6.74 20.28
C ASP A 238 -10.24 -5.40 19.60
N PHE A 239 -8.96 -5.09 19.46
CA PHE A 239 -8.53 -3.83 18.83
C PHE A 239 -9.21 -3.61 17.47
N TRP A 240 -9.24 -4.66 16.63
CA TRP A 240 -9.82 -4.54 15.29
C TRP A 240 -11.34 -4.35 15.29
N ASP A 241 -12.05 -4.92 16.27
CA ASP A 241 -13.48 -4.66 16.42
C ASP A 241 -13.76 -3.19 16.76
N VAL A 242 -12.92 -2.61 17.61
CA VAL A 242 -12.98 -1.18 17.95
C VAL A 242 -12.60 -0.31 16.75
N ALA A 243 -11.47 -0.59 16.11
CA ALA A 243 -10.95 0.19 14.99
C ALA A 243 -11.86 0.17 13.75
N THR A 244 -12.61 -0.92 13.56
CA THR A 244 -13.58 -1.06 12.46
C THR A 244 -15.02 -0.67 12.85
N GLY A 245 -15.22 -0.16 14.07
CA GLY A 245 -16.52 0.31 14.55
C GLY A 245 -17.53 -0.79 14.90
N ARG A 246 -17.08 -2.05 14.99
CA ARG A 246 -17.93 -3.18 15.46
C ARG A 246 -18.16 -3.12 16.96
N LYS A 247 -17.24 -2.52 17.71
CA LYS A 247 -17.27 -2.39 19.16
C LYS A 247 -17.04 -0.94 19.57
N GLU A 248 -17.81 -0.44 20.52
CA GLU A 248 -17.56 0.84 21.17
C GLU A 248 -16.58 0.64 22.34
N VAL A 249 -15.69 1.59 22.57
CA VAL A 249 -14.77 1.60 23.70
C VAL A 249 -14.95 2.85 24.55
N LEU A 250 -15.29 2.70 25.82
CA LEU A 250 -15.40 3.77 26.82
C LEU A 250 -16.17 5.01 26.31
N GLY A 251 -17.28 4.79 25.59
CA GLY A 251 -18.16 5.84 25.05
C GLY A 251 -17.65 6.46 23.74
N VAL A 252 -16.63 5.87 23.10
CA VAL A 252 -16.12 6.31 21.79
C VAL A 252 -16.40 5.24 20.75
N SER A 253 -17.08 5.62 19.68
CA SER A 253 -17.32 4.81 18.48
C SER A 253 -16.68 5.48 17.26
N LEU A 254 -16.56 4.75 16.17
CA LEU A 254 -16.10 5.31 14.89
C LEU A 254 -17.07 6.42 14.43
N ALA A 255 -16.54 7.57 14.02
CA ALA A 255 -17.32 8.79 13.74
C ALA A 255 -18.25 8.69 12.52
N ILE A 256 -17.97 7.78 11.59
CA ILE A 256 -18.78 7.52 10.39
C ILE A 256 -18.90 6.01 10.15
N PRO A 257 -19.87 5.55 9.35
CA PRO A 257 -19.96 4.13 8.97
C PRO A 257 -18.66 3.63 8.35
N TYR A 258 -18.18 2.48 8.79
CA TYR A 258 -16.91 1.89 8.34
C TYR A 258 -16.87 1.64 6.84
N ASP A 259 -17.98 1.23 6.22
CA ASP A 259 -18.12 0.98 4.79
C ASP A 259 -17.98 2.24 3.91
N SER A 260 -17.99 3.44 4.53
CA SER A 260 -17.68 4.71 3.85
C SER A 260 -16.19 5.02 3.79
N LEU A 261 -15.33 4.20 4.43
CA LEU A 261 -13.89 4.32 4.45
C LEU A 261 -13.24 3.30 3.52
N PHE A 262 -12.13 3.67 2.89
CA PHE A 262 -11.24 2.70 2.26
C PHE A 262 -10.15 2.32 3.28
N VAL A 263 -10.12 1.07 3.69
CA VAL A 263 -9.20 0.60 4.74
C VAL A 263 -8.46 -0.65 4.28
N TYR A 264 -7.15 -0.64 4.48
CA TYR A 264 -6.34 -1.84 4.33
C TYR A 264 -5.20 -1.86 5.37
N GLY A 265 -4.71 -3.06 5.66
CA GLY A 265 -3.62 -3.27 6.60
C GLY A 265 -2.39 -3.88 5.93
N GLU A 266 -1.23 -3.53 6.46
CA GLU A 266 0.00 -4.22 6.12
C GLU A 266 0.05 -5.57 6.82
N VAL A 267 -0.46 -6.58 6.12
CA VAL A 267 -0.42 -7.97 6.57
C VAL A 267 0.55 -8.73 5.66
N LEU A 268 1.85 -8.65 6.00
CA LEU A 268 2.88 -9.38 5.25
C LEU A 268 2.71 -10.88 5.45
N GLN A 269 2.65 -11.59 4.34
CA GLN A 269 2.36 -13.02 4.31
C GLN A 269 3.51 -13.84 4.91
N ASP A 270 3.17 -14.79 5.78
CA ASP A 270 4.04 -15.83 6.30
C ASP A 270 3.23 -17.13 6.54
N ARG A 271 3.84 -18.10 7.21
CA ARG A 271 3.18 -19.41 7.45
C ARG A 271 2.14 -19.37 8.55
N THR A 272 2.18 -18.40 9.44
CA THR A 272 1.43 -18.40 10.70
C THR A 272 0.39 -17.29 10.77
N VAL A 273 0.54 -16.26 9.95
CA VAL A 273 -0.39 -15.13 9.93
C VAL A 273 -1.79 -15.57 9.49
N PRO A 274 -2.84 -15.29 10.27
CA PRO A 274 -4.21 -15.67 9.94
C PRO A 274 -4.84 -14.68 8.93
N GLU A 275 -4.32 -14.69 7.67
CA GLU A 275 -4.74 -13.76 6.61
C GLU A 275 -6.26 -13.67 6.44
N GLU A 276 -6.98 -14.82 6.53
CA GLU A 276 -8.43 -14.85 6.35
C GLU A 276 -9.17 -14.11 7.48
N GLU A 277 -8.63 -14.13 8.69
CA GLU A 277 -9.23 -13.44 9.83
C GLU A 277 -9.01 -11.92 9.70
N TYR A 278 -7.80 -11.47 9.35
CA TYR A 278 -7.56 -10.05 9.01
C TYR A 278 -8.44 -9.59 7.85
N ALA A 279 -8.67 -10.43 6.83
CA ALA A 279 -9.53 -10.11 5.68
C ALA A 279 -11.01 -9.94 6.08
N SER A 280 -11.41 -10.38 7.27
CA SER A 280 -12.74 -10.10 7.80
C SER A 280 -12.91 -8.66 8.27
N TYR A 281 -11.81 -7.96 8.56
CA TYR A 281 -11.79 -6.59 9.06
C TYR A 281 -11.51 -5.56 7.96
N PHE A 282 -10.50 -5.79 7.11
CA PHE A 282 -10.03 -4.81 6.12
C PHE A 282 -9.34 -5.48 4.93
N GLY A 283 -9.05 -4.70 3.90
CA GLY A 283 -8.21 -5.12 2.77
C GLY A 283 -6.75 -5.33 3.18
N GLN A 284 -5.97 -6.05 2.36
CA GLN A 284 -4.60 -6.42 2.69
C GLN A 284 -3.64 -6.13 1.54
N THR A 285 -2.36 -5.92 1.86
CA THR A 285 -1.30 -5.81 0.85
C THR A 285 -1.01 -7.14 0.18
N ALA A 286 -0.98 -7.17 -1.15
CA ALA A 286 -0.63 -8.34 -1.94
C ALA A 286 0.90 -8.42 -2.17
N SER A 287 1.69 -8.52 -1.09
CA SER A 287 3.16 -8.47 -1.15
C SER A 287 3.77 -9.58 -2.01
N SER A 288 3.30 -10.83 -1.86
CA SER A 288 3.78 -11.96 -2.67
C SER A 288 3.51 -11.76 -4.16
N TYR A 289 2.36 -11.16 -4.53
CA TYR A 289 2.05 -10.84 -5.91
C TYR A 289 3.00 -9.76 -6.47
N GLY A 290 3.28 -8.72 -5.68
CA GLY A 290 4.26 -7.68 -6.04
C GLY A 290 5.65 -8.26 -6.31
N HIS A 291 6.13 -9.17 -5.47
CA HIS A 291 7.41 -9.86 -5.68
C HIS A 291 7.45 -10.70 -6.97
N VAL A 292 6.35 -11.39 -7.32
CA VAL A 292 6.26 -12.15 -8.57
C VAL A 292 6.32 -11.22 -9.78
N ILE A 293 5.66 -10.07 -9.73
CA ILE A 293 5.74 -9.05 -10.79
C ILE A 293 7.17 -8.52 -10.93
N CYS A 294 7.82 -8.14 -9.82
CA CYS A 294 9.21 -7.69 -9.84
C CYS A 294 10.15 -8.75 -10.43
N HIS A 295 9.90 -10.03 -10.13
CA HIS A 295 10.66 -11.13 -10.72
C HIS A 295 10.49 -11.20 -12.25
N ALA A 296 9.24 -11.08 -12.76
CA ALA A 296 8.96 -11.04 -14.19
C ALA A 296 9.68 -9.86 -14.88
N LEU A 297 9.62 -8.67 -14.29
CA LEU A 297 10.24 -7.46 -14.81
C LEU A 297 11.77 -7.57 -14.89
N ARG A 298 12.43 -8.08 -13.84
CA ARG A 298 13.89 -8.25 -13.82
C ARG A 298 14.38 -9.25 -14.84
N ASN A 299 13.67 -10.37 -14.97
CA ASN A 299 14.04 -11.44 -15.89
C ASN A 299 13.49 -11.21 -17.31
N ARG A 300 12.67 -10.18 -17.50
CA ARG A 300 11.96 -9.89 -18.75
C ARG A 300 11.22 -11.12 -19.30
N SER A 301 10.64 -11.89 -18.40
CA SER A 301 9.95 -13.13 -18.76
C SER A 301 8.87 -13.47 -17.74
N THR A 302 7.75 -13.94 -18.26
CA THR A 302 6.64 -14.50 -17.47
C THR A 302 6.65 -16.03 -17.46
N LYS A 303 7.63 -16.66 -18.12
CA LYS A 303 7.74 -18.13 -18.15
C LYS A 303 7.88 -18.66 -16.73
N ASP A 304 7.16 -19.74 -16.47
CA ASP A 304 7.13 -20.40 -15.17
C ASP A 304 6.53 -19.57 -14.01
N LEU A 305 5.87 -18.43 -14.34
CA LEU A 305 5.19 -17.58 -13.36
C LEU A 305 3.68 -17.64 -13.57
N ASP A 306 2.94 -17.76 -12.48
CA ASP A 306 1.48 -17.68 -12.48
C ASP A 306 1.02 -16.25 -12.15
N LEU A 307 1.04 -15.36 -13.14
CA LEU A 307 0.54 -13.98 -12.97
C LEU A 307 -0.99 -13.88 -12.91
N VAL A 308 -1.72 -14.97 -13.14
CA VAL A 308 -3.17 -15.01 -12.97
C VAL A 308 -3.55 -15.09 -11.50
N SER A 309 -2.82 -15.87 -10.72
CA SER A 309 -2.96 -15.98 -9.27
C SER A 309 -2.59 -14.68 -8.57
N TRP A 310 -3.24 -14.44 -7.42
CA TRP A 310 -2.94 -13.29 -6.56
C TRP A 310 -2.01 -13.66 -5.40
N TYR A 311 -1.65 -14.94 -5.26
CA TYR A 311 -0.80 -15.46 -4.18
C TYR A 311 -1.27 -15.05 -2.78
N HIS A 312 -2.58 -14.93 -2.58
CA HIS A 312 -3.19 -14.45 -1.35
C HIS A 312 -4.46 -15.23 -1.02
N ARG A 313 -4.76 -15.40 0.28
CA ARG A 313 -5.98 -16.08 0.74
C ARG A 313 -7.21 -15.16 0.73
N ALA A 314 -7.02 -13.86 0.94
CA ALA A 314 -8.11 -12.90 0.77
C ALA A 314 -8.56 -12.84 -0.70
N ALA A 315 -9.85 -12.53 -0.92
CA ALA A 315 -10.36 -12.37 -2.27
C ALA A 315 -9.72 -11.16 -2.96
N PRO A 316 -9.47 -11.23 -4.29
CA PRO A 316 -8.72 -10.21 -5.02
C PRO A 316 -9.25 -8.79 -4.91
N GLU A 317 -10.55 -8.61 -4.75
CA GLU A 317 -11.19 -7.30 -4.58
C GLU A 317 -10.79 -6.58 -3.28
N TYR A 318 -10.27 -7.32 -2.29
CA TYR A 318 -9.80 -6.78 -1.01
C TYR A 318 -8.29 -6.56 -0.97
N LEU A 319 -7.58 -6.76 -2.08
CA LEU A 319 -6.14 -6.62 -2.14
C LEU A 319 -5.74 -5.21 -2.58
N THR A 320 -4.79 -4.61 -1.86
CA THR A 320 -4.02 -3.47 -2.36
C THR A 320 -2.74 -4.01 -3.00
N THR A 321 -2.59 -3.75 -4.31
CA THR A 321 -1.48 -4.27 -5.12
C THR A 321 -0.47 -3.19 -5.43
N TRP A 322 0.80 -3.54 -5.52
CA TRP A 322 1.88 -2.64 -5.86
C TRP A 322 3.01 -3.36 -6.62
N VAL A 323 3.77 -2.64 -7.38
CA VAL A 323 5.03 -3.10 -7.96
C VAL A 323 6.17 -2.85 -6.98
N GLU A 324 6.13 -1.69 -6.34
CA GLU A 324 7.02 -1.31 -5.24
C GLU A 324 6.29 -0.51 -4.17
N SER A 325 6.83 -0.53 -2.96
CA SER A 325 6.42 0.28 -1.83
C SER A 325 7.62 1.07 -1.29
N HIS A 326 7.37 1.96 -0.32
CA HIS A 326 8.47 2.65 0.36
C HIS A 326 9.43 1.67 1.06
N ASP A 327 8.92 0.55 1.60
CA ASP A 327 9.76 -0.46 2.24
C ASP A 327 10.63 -1.21 1.25
N THR A 328 10.07 -1.67 0.15
CA THR A 328 10.86 -2.38 -0.87
C THR A 328 11.86 -1.48 -1.56
N TYR A 329 11.58 -0.17 -1.65
CA TYR A 329 12.47 0.81 -2.26
C TYR A 329 13.48 1.39 -1.26
N CYS A 330 13.01 2.00 -0.17
CA CYS A 330 13.86 2.77 0.75
C CYS A 330 14.45 1.94 1.87
N ASN A 331 13.73 0.93 2.39
CA ASN A 331 14.15 0.14 3.53
C ASN A 331 15.01 -1.05 3.09
N ALA A 332 14.46 -1.90 2.24
CA ALA A 332 15.13 -3.13 1.81
C ALA A 332 15.95 -2.97 0.51
N HIS A 333 15.73 -1.88 -0.25
CA HIS A 333 16.31 -1.63 -1.58
C HIS A 333 16.04 -2.73 -2.60
N GLU A 334 15.01 -3.55 -2.38
CA GLU A 334 14.68 -4.70 -3.22
C GLU A 334 14.26 -4.30 -4.63
N THR A 335 13.61 -3.13 -4.77
CA THR A 335 13.11 -2.63 -6.06
C THR A 335 13.92 -1.48 -6.63
N ALA A 336 14.95 -1.01 -5.91
CA ALA A 336 15.79 0.12 -6.35
C ALA A 336 16.60 -0.17 -7.64
N ASP A 337 16.75 -1.44 -8.01
CA ASP A 337 17.39 -1.88 -9.26
C ASP A 337 16.46 -1.80 -10.48
N LEU A 338 15.14 -1.72 -10.28
CA LEU A 338 14.18 -1.61 -11.37
C LEU A 338 14.20 -0.20 -11.97
N THR A 339 14.20 -0.14 -13.30
CA THR A 339 14.12 1.13 -14.04
C THR A 339 12.72 1.74 -13.94
N ASP A 340 12.58 3.04 -14.18
CA ASP A 340 11.28 3.70 -14.23
C ASP A 340 10.37 3.08 -15.31
N ALA A 341 10.93 2.65 -16.44
CA ALA A 341 10.19 1.93 -17.48
C ALA A 341 9.65 0.60 -16.97
N GLN A 342 10.45 -0.18 -16.24
CA GLN A 342 10.01 -1.43 -15.62
C GLN A 342 8.91 -1.18 -14.57
N ILE A 343 9.04 -0.15 -13.74
CA ILE A 343 7.99 0.23 -12.78
C ILE A 343 6.68 0.60 -13.51
N ARG A 344 6.77 1.36 -14.60
CA ARG A 344 5.58 1.70 -15.42
C ARG A 344 4.94 0.47 -16.06
N THR A 345 5.73 -0.44 -16.62
CA THR A 345 5.19 -1.69 -17.19
C THR A 345 4.49 -2.54 -16.13
N GLY A 346 5.09 -2.66 -14.96
CA GLY A 346 4.46 -3.31 -13.81
C GLY A 346 3.17 -2.59 -13.36
N TRP A 347 3.20 -1.26 -13.28
CA TRP A 347 2.02 -0.45 -12.96
C TRP A 347 0.87 -0.71 -13.94
N VAL A 348 1.15 -0.69 -15.24
CA VAL A 348 0.12 -0.96 -16.25
C VAL A 348 -0.45 -2.36 -16.09
N LEU A 349 0.38 -3.35 -15.79
CA LEU A 349 -0.07 -4.72 -15.53
C LEU A 349 -1.08 -4.77 -14.37
N ILE A 350 -0.74 -4.26 -13.19
CA ILE A 350 -1.62 -4.35 -12.02
C ILE A 350 -2.85 -3.46 -12.14
N THR A 351 -2.73 -2.32 -12.83
CA THR A 351 -3.82 -1.35 -12.98
C THR A 351 -4.84 -1.77 -14.03
N ALA A 352 -4.41 -2.45 -15.09
CA ALA A 352 -5.31 -3.00 -16.11
C ALA A 352 -6.15 -4.18 -15.60
N ARG A 353 -5.74 -4.86 -14.50
CA ARG A 353 -6.48 -5.97 -13.89
C ARG A 353 -7.87 -5.51 -13.41
N GLN A 354 -8.82 -6.46 -13.39
CA GLN A 354 -10.20 -6.21 -12.92
C GLN A 354 -10.25 -5.95 -11.42
N ASN A 355 -9.54 -6.76 -10.66
CA ASN A 355 -9.53 -6.74 -9.19
C ASN A 355 -8.21 -6.18 -8.64
N GLY A 356 -8.13 -6.06 -7.33
CA GLY A 356 -7.06 -5.37 -6.63
C GLY A 356 -7.15 -3.85 -6.77
N THR A 357 -6.73 -3.12 -5.77
CA THR A 357 -6.58 -1.66 -5.82
C THR A 357 -5.10 -1.33 -5.97
N PRO A 358 -4.66 -0.86 -7.15
CA PRO A 358 -3.25 -0.61 -7.37
C PRO A 358 -2.78 0.66 -6.66
N LEU A 359 -1.61 0.58 -6.03
CA LEU A 359 -0.89 1.67 -5.39
C LEU A 359 0.39 1.97 -6.17
N PHE A 360 0.53 3.21 -6.60
CA PHE A 360 1.74 3.74 -7.24
C PHE A 360 2.60 4.44 -6.20
N TYR A 361 3.80 3.94 -5.94
CA TYR A 361 4.76 4.59 -5.07
C TYR A 361 5.48 5.72 -5.82
N SER A 362 5.44 6.93 -5.27
CA SER A 362 6.15 8.08 -5.84
C SER A 362 7.59 8.11 -5.32
N ARG A 363 8.54 7.66 -6.13
CA ARG A 363 9.96 7.71 -5.82
C ARG A 363 10.44 9.12 -5.54
N PRO A 364 11.47 9.32 -4.72
CA PRO A 364 12.05 10.64 -4.47
C PRO A 364 12.44 11.37 -5.76
N MET A 365 12.32 12.70 -5.77
CA MET A 365 12.73 13.53 -6.90
C MET A 365 14.22 13.31 -7.23
N ASN A 366 14.53 13.18 -8.51
CA ASN A 366 15.88 12.93 -9.03
C ASN A 366 16.53 11.63 -8.52
N SER A 367 15.73 10.66 -8.06
CA SER A 367 16.25 9.35 -7.70
C SER A 367 16.72 8.57 -8.92
N THR A 368 17.80 7.80 -8.77
CA THR A 368 18.36 6.89 -9.77
C THR A 368 18.78 5.57 -9.13
N ARG A 369 19.16 4.58 -9.93
CA ARG A 369 19.68 3.30 -9.42
C ARG A 369 20.93 3.45 -8.55
N GLU A 370 21.78 4.45 -8.84
CA GLU A 370 23.01 4.76 -8.10
C GLU A 370 22.75 5.70 -6.92
N ASN A 371 21.67 6.49 -6.99
CA ASN A 371 21.25 7.42 -5.93
C ASN A 371 19.73 7.34 -5.72
N TYR A 372 19.28 6.32 -5.00
CA TYR A 372 17.85 6.11 -4.73
C TYR A 372 17.23 7.15 -3.78
N TRP A 373 18.02 7.95 -3.07
CA TRP A 373 17.50 9.06 -2.27
C TRP A 373 17.25 10.34 -3.10
N GLY A 374 17.78 10.40 -4.34
CA GLY A 374 17.61 11.58 -5.19
C GLY A 374 18.13 12.85 -4.54
N ASP A 375 17.29 13.88 -4.44
CA ASP A 375 17.60 15.14 -3.76
C ASP A 375 17.69 14.99 -2.23
N ASN A 376 17.32 13.85 -1.70
CA ASN A 376 17.36 13.52 -0.28
C ASN A 376 16.61 14.50 0.62
N LEU A 377 15.42 14.96 0.18
CA LEU A 377 14.60 15.93 0.90
C LEU A 377 13.25 15.34 1.30
N ILE A 378 12.80 15.67 2.52
CA ILE A 378 11.42 15.49 2.98
C ILE A 378 10.64 16.77 2.64
N GLY A 379 9.41 16.61 2.18
CA GLY A 379 8.49 17.69 1.88
C GLY A 379 8.22 17.92 0.40
N PRO A 380 9.23 17.98 -0.49
CA PRO A 380 9.01 18.10 -1.92
C PRO A 380 8.25 16.89 -2.51
N ARG A 381 7.62 17.09 -3.67
CA ARG A 381 7.00 15.99 -4.40
C ARG A 381 8.05 15.02 -4.94
N GLY A 382 7.61 13.79 -5.22
CA GLY A 382 8.44 12.79 -5.89
C GLY A 382 8.65 13.06 -7.37
N ASN A 383 9.22 12.09 -8.09
CA ASN A 383 9.52 12.16 -9.51
C ASN A 383 8.25 12.32 -10.39
N ASP A 384 8.46 12.51 -11.69
CA ASP A 384 7.39 12.79 -12.66
C ASP A 384 6.64 11.55 -13.17
N GLU A 385 7.04 10.36 -12.71
CA GLU A 385 6.52 9.09 -13.25
C GLU A 385 5.01 8.90 -13.03
N PHE A 386 4.43 9.44 -11.96
CA PHE A 386 3.00 9.29 -11.67
C PHE A 386 2.08 9.96 -12.72
N PHE A 387 2.59 10.86 -13.54
CA PHE A 387 1.84 11.46 -14.65
C PHE A 387 2.45 11.16 -16.05
N HIS A 388 3.31 10.15 -16.14
CA HIS A 388 3.77 9.64 -17.43
C HIS A 388 2.58 9.20 -18.30
N PRO A 389 2.60 9.40 -19.63
CA PRO A 389 1.47 9.05 -20.51
C PRO A 389 0.93 7.64 -20.35
N GLU A 390 1.80 6.63 -20.12
CA GLU A 390 1.38 5.24 -19.86
C GLU A 390 0.58 5.10 -18.56
N VAL A 391 1.00 5.80 -17.49
CA VAL A 391 0.31 5.81 -16.20
C VAL A 391 -1.05 6.48 -16.34
N VAL A 392 -1.11 7.64 -16.99
CA VAL A 392 -2.37 8.36 -17.25
C VAL A 392 -3.33 7.50 -18.07
N ALA A 393 -2.83 6.88 -19.12
CA ALA A 393 -3.65 6.07 -20.03
C ALA A 393 -4.27 4.86 -19.31
N VAL A 394 -3.49 4.12 -18.52
CA VAL A 394 -4.02 2.94 -17.83
C VAL A 394 -4.95 3.31 -16.67
N ASN A 395 -4.69 4.42 -15.95
CA ASN A 395 -5.59 4.89 -14.91
C ASN A 395 -6.99 5.24 -15.48
N ASN A 396 -7.03 5.84 -16.66
CA ASN A 396 -8.29 6.11 -17.36
C ASN A 396 -8.92 4.83 -17.92
N PHE A 397 -8.11 3.94 -18.52
CA PHE A 397 -8.56 2.62 -18.98
C PHE A 397 -9.26 1.84 -17.86
N ARG A 398 -8.68 1.79 -16.66
CA ARG A 398 -9.30 1.11 -15.51
C ARG A 398 -10.71 1.62 -15.23
N LYS A 399 -10.95 2.92 -15.30
CA LYS A 399 -12.29 3.53 -15.13
C LYS A 399 -13.24 3.17 -16.25
N GLU A 400 -12.75 3.24 -17.50
CA GLU A 400 -13.56 2.93 -18.70
C GLU A 400 -13.95 1.45 -18.74
N MET A 401 -13.09 0.57 -18.21
CA MET A 401 -13.31 -0.88 -18.17
C MET A 401 -14.13 -1.36 -16.97
N LYS A 402 -14.77 -0.45 -16.22
CA LYS A 402 -15.65 -0.81 -15.11
C LYS A 402 -16.67 -1.89 -15.52
N GLY A 403 -16.72 -2.97 -14.74
CA GLY A 403 -17.67 -4.06 -14.96
C GLY A 403 -17.30 -5.02 -16.09
N GLN A 404 -16.21 -4.78 -16.82
CA GLN A 404 -15.75 -5.71 -17.86
C GLN A 404 -14.97 -6.86 -17.22
N THR A 405 -15.21 -8.08 -17.70
CA THR A 405 -14.47 -9.28 -17.28
C THR A 405 -13.01 -9.21 -17.71
N GLU A 406 -12.16 -9.93 -17.00
CA GLU A 406 -10.72 -10.00 -17.27
C GLU A 406 -10.32 -11.34 -17.87
N SER A 407 -9.36 -11.31 -18.79
CA SER A 407 -8.51 -12.46 -19.10
C SER A 407 -7.09 -12.01 -19.41
N LEU A 408 -6.11 -12.78 -18.94
CA LEU A 408 -4.70 -12.57 -19.26
C LEU A 408 -4.27 -13.52 -20.38
N GLY A 409 -3.45 -12.99 -21.29
CA GLY A 409 -2.75 -13.78 -22.32
C GLY A 409 -1.27 -13.45 -22.31
N PHE A 410 -0.46 -14.38 -22.82
CA PHE A 410 1.00 -14.26 -22.83
C PHE A 410 1.51 -14.64 -24.21
N SER A 411 2.56 -13.97 -24.67
CA SER A 411 3.30 -14.39 -25.86
C SER A 411 4.04 -15.70 -25.63
N GLU A 412 4.36 -16.42 -26.70
CA GLU A 412 5.04 -17.73 -26.61
C GLU A 412 6.44 -17.63 -25.93
N ASP A 413 7.13 -16.51 -26.16
CA ASP A 413 8.40 -16.21 -25.51
C ASP A 413 8.26 -15.77 -24.03
N GLY A 414 7.06 -15.40 -23.60
CA GLY A 414 6.76 -14.91 -22.26
C GLY A 414 7.19 -13.47 -22.01
N GLU A 415 7.51 -12.71 -23.06
CA GLU A 415 8.03 -11.34 -22.95
C GLU A 415 6.93 -10.28 -23.12
N THR A 416 5.73 -10.67 -23.59
CA THR A 416 4.59 -9.76 -23.74
C THR A 416 3.35 -10.34 -23.08
N ILE A 417 2.63 -9.47 -22.38
CA ILE A 417 1.40 -9.78 -21.64
C ILE A 417 0.27 -8.98 -22.26
N ILE A 418 -0.92 -9.56 -22.36
CA ILE A 418 -2.16 -8.84 -22.65
C ILE A 418 -3.15 -9.02 -21.51
N VAL A 419 -3.73 -7.91 -21.03
CA VAL A 419 -4.85 -7.90 -20.11
C VAL A 419 -6.08 -7.48 -20.90
N ASN A 420 -6.91 -8.45 -21.29
CA ASN A 420 -8.17 -8.18 -21.96
C ASN A 420 -9.25 -7.78 -20.95
N ARG A 421 -10.09 -6.81 -21.29
CA ARG A 421 -11.24 -6.37 -20.51
C ARG A 421 -12.52 -6.50 -21.36
N GLY A 422 -13.13 -7.69 -21.29
CA GLY A 422 -14.24 -8.06 -22.18
C GLY A 422 -13.86 -7.87 -23.65
N ASP A 423 -14.81 -7.43 -24.46
CA ASP A 423 -14.60 -7.02 -25.88
C ASP A 423 -14.40 -5.51 -26.03
N LYS A 424 -14.12 -4.78 -24.92
CA LYS A 424 -14.11 -3.31 -24.88
C LYS A 424 -12.72 -2.72 -24.93
N GLY A 425 -11.72 -3.40 -24.39
CA GLY A 425 -10.37 -2.90 -24.38
C GLY A 425 -9.35 -3.93 -23.98
N ALA A 426 -8.08 -3.59 -24.18
CA ALA A 426 -6.94 -4.39 -23.76
C ALA A 426 -5.74 -3.50 -23.42
N ALA A 427 -4.96 -3.94 -22.45
CA ALA A 427 -3.63 -3.39 -22.19
C ALA A 427 -2.59 -4.41 -22.67
N ILE A 428 -1.61 -3.97 -23.47
CA ILE A 428 -0.48 -4.75 -23.93
C ILE A 428 0.75 -4.28 -23.19
N ILE A 429 1.45 -5.17 -22.55
CA ILE A 429 2.61 -4.89 -21.70
C ILE A 429 3.82 -5.65 -22.26
N ASN A 430 4.76 -4.95 -22.87
CA ASN A 430 6.00 -5.53 -23.36
C ASN A 430 7.10 -5.33 -22.31
N ILE A 431 7.61 -6.43 -21.76
CA ILE A 431 8.72 -6.44 -20.80
C ILE A 431 10.07 -6.81 -21.43
N ALA A 432 10.10 -7.05 -22.75
CA ALA A 432 11.33 -7.35 -23.50
C ALA A 432 12.33 -6.18 -23.48
N ALA A 433 13.61 -6.51 -23.57
CA ALA A 433 14.69 -5.52 -23.73
C ALA A 433 14.81 -4.98 -25.15
N GLU A 434 14.23 -5.66 -26.12
CA GLU A 434 14.32 -5.34 -27.55
C GLU A 434 12.91 -5.17 -28.14
N GLU A 435 12.83 -4.51 -29.30
CA GLU A 435 11.60 -4.47 -30.07
C GLU A 435 11.22 -5.87 -30.56
N ASN A 436 9.96 -6.26 -30.39
CA ASN A 436 9.49 -7.56 -30.83
C ASN A 436 8.14 -7.48 -31.54
N ALA A 437 7.91 -8.46 -32.43
CA ALA A 437 6.59 -8.70 -33.02
C ALA A 437 5.73 -9.43 -32.01
N VAL A 438 4.53 -8.93 -31.76
CA VAL A 438 3.58 -9.55 -30.84
C VAL A 438 2.48 -10.28 -31.58
N ALA A 439 2.07 -11.43 -31.02
CA ALA A 439 0.91 -12.20 -31.45
C ALA A 439 0.20 -12.72 -30.18
N LEU A 440 -0.93 -12.11 -29.83
CA LEU A 440 -1.58 -12.32 -28.54
C LEU A 440 -3.06 -12.67 -28.74
N THR A 441 -3.56 -13.68 -28.03
CA THR A 441 -5.00 -13.99 -28.03
C THR A 441 -5.76 -12.85 -27.37
N THR A 442 -6.81 -12.38 -28.05
CA THR A 442 -7.66 -11.28 -27.56
C THR A 442 -9.13 -11.56 -27.74
N SER A 443 -9.96 -10.92 -26.93
CA SER A 443 -11.42 -10.88 -27.07
C SER A 443 -11.93 -9.65 -27.83
N LEU A 444 -11.03 -8.77 -28.26
CA LEU A 444 -11.41 -7.65 -29.13
C LEU A 444 -11.91 -8.16 -30.47
N PRO A 445 -12.93 -7.53 -31.07
CA PRO A 445 -13.38 -7.85 -32.44
C PRO A 445 -12.29 -7.64 -33.49
N ASP A 446 -12.43 -8.32 -34.63
CA ASP A 446 -11.53 -8.10 -35.77
C ASP A 446 -11.55 -6.63 -36.21
N GLY A 447 -10.38 -6.07 -36.50
CA GLY A 447 -10.22 -4.67 -36.85
C GLY A 447 -8.82 -4.11 -36.64
N GLU A 448 -8.67 -2.84 -36.97
CA GLU A 448 -7.44 -2.07 -36.64
C GLU A 448 -7.71 -1.17 -35.46
N TYR A 449 -6.77 -1.18 -34.52
CA TYR A 449 -6.85 -0.44 -33.27
C TYR A 449 -5.64 0.47 -33.10
N LYS A 450 -5.90 1.72 -32.78
CA LYS A 450 -4.85 2.69 -32.49
C LYS A 450 -4.70 2.82 -30.97
N ASP A 451 -3.50 2.54 -30.49
CA ASP A 451 -3.15 2.71 -29.08
C ASP A 451 -3.31 4.17 -28.62
N LYS A 452 -3.76 4.34 -27.35
CA LYS A 452 -4.05 5.64 -26.74
C LYS A 452 -2.81 6.37 -26.20
N VAL A 453 -1.66 5.68 -26.07
CA VAL A 453 -0.43 6.27 -25.50
C VAL A 453 0.43 6.89 -26.61
N TYR A 454 0.83 6.08 -27.59
CA TYR A 454 1.77 6.45 -28.65
C TYR A 454 1.17 6.54 -30.04
N GLY A 455 -0.09 6.09 -30.17
CA GLY A 455 -0.78 6.03 -31.46
C GLY A 455 -0.31 4.89 -32.35
N GLN A 456 0.37 3.89 -31.80
CA GLN A 456 0.76 2.65 -32.49
C GLN A 456 -0.48 1.90 -32.97
N THR A 457 -0.41 1.30 -34.18
CA THR A 457 -1.50 0.51 -34.74
C THR A 457 -1.28 -0.98 -34.48
N PHE A 458 -2.32 -1.64 -33.98
CA PHE A 458 -2.41 -3.08 -33.81
C PHE A 458 -3.58 -3.60 -34.64
N LYS A 459 -3.48 -4.84 -35.14
CA LYS A 459 -4.51 -5.49 -35.95
C LYS A 459 -5.03 -6.72 -35.22
N VAL A 460 -6.34 -6.89 -35.20
CA VAL A 460 -6.99 -8.11 -34.72
C VAL A 460 -7.62 -8.85 -35.90
N GLU A 461 -7.23 -10.10 -36.06
CA GLU A 461 -7.82 -11.03 -37.03
C GLU A 461 -8.03 -12.39 -36.35
N ASN A 462 -9.26 -12.94 -36.46
CA ASN A 462 -9.62 -14.24 -35.92
C ASN A 462 -9.26 -14.42 -34.41
N GLY A 463 -9.42 -13.36 -33.60
CA GLY A 463 -9.14 -13.38 -32.19
C GLY A 463 -7.66 -13.33 -31.82
N VAL A 464 -6.79 -12.98 -32.76
CA VAL A 464 -5.35 -12.76 -32.55
C VAL A 464 -5.02 -11.30 -32.82
N LEU A 465 -4.45 -10.63 -31.82
CA LEU A 465 -3.90 -9.29 -31.93
C LEU A 465 -2.44 -9.37 -32.36
N THR A 466 -2.09 -8.64 -33.41
CA THR A 466 -0.74 -8.57 -33.97
C THR A 466 -0.25 -7.13 -34.09
N GLY A 467 1.07 -6.94 -34.02
CA GLY A 467 1.74 -5.64 -34.17
C GLY A 467 3.18 -5.72 -33.72
N ASN A 468 3.83 -4.57 -33.59
CA ASN A 468 5.17 -4.47 -33.00
C ASN A 468 5.08 -3.79 -31.65
N ALA A 469 5.94 -4.18 -30.72
CA ALA A 469 6.05 -3.54 -29.41
C ALA A 469 7.50 -3.09 -29.15
N LEU A 470 7.67 -1.84 -28.73
CA LEU A 470 8.94 -1.28 -28.35
C LEU A 470 9.42 -1.86 -27.00
N PRO A 471 10.74 -1.82 -26.70
CA PRO A 471 11.28 -2.31 -25.44
C PRO A 471 10.60 -1.66 -24.21
N GLU A 472 10.31 -2.47 -23.19
CA GLU A 472 9.78 -2.00 -21.89
C GLU A 472 8.66 -0.93 -22.03
N THR A 473 7.70 -1.15 -22.94
CA THR A 473 6.66 -0.19 -23.32
C THR A 473 5.27 -0.81 -23.20
N THR A 474 4.28 0.01 -22.91
CA THR A 474 2.90 -0.44 -22.77
C THR A 474 1.96 0.29 -23.71
N TYR A 475 0.88 -0.37 -24.10
CA TYR A 475 -0.12 0.14 -25.05
C TYR A 475 -1.51 -0.09 -24.52
N ILE A 476 -2.38 0.90 -24.65
CA ILE A 476 -3.76 0.86 -24.21
C ILE A 476 -4.69 0.95 -25.42
N ILE A 477 -5.46 -0.10 -25.61
CA ILE A 477 -6.46 -0.20 -26.67
C ILE A 477 -7.84 -0.09 -26.06
N VAL A 478 -8.67 0.78 -26.62
CA VAL A 478 -10.10 0.93 -26.32
C VAL A 478 -10.85 0.88 -27.63
N LYS A 479 -11.93 0.08 -27.65
CA LYS A 479 -12.82 -0.13 -28.81
C LYS A 479 -13.60 1.13 -29.16
#